data_8c163f90ba34d5769e94ec38515d237d
#
_entry.id   8c163f90ba34d5769e94ec38515d237d
#
_cell.length_a   1.000
_cell.length_b   1.000
_cell.length_c   1.000
_cell.angle_alpha   90.00
_cell.angle_beta   90.00
_cell.angle_gamma   90.00
#
_symmetry.space_group_name_H-M   'P 1'
#
loop_
_entity.id
_entity.type
_entity.pdbx_description
1 polymer ?
#
loop_
_entity_poly.entity_id
_entity_poly.type
_entity_poly.pdbx_seq_one_letter_code
_entity_poly.pdbx_strand_id
1 'polypeptide(L)'
;MRLIFIRHGDPDYKNDDVTEKGKREVELLTNRVTKWDITKICCSPLGRAQATAKPTIQILKNIQVETYPWLQEFYYYQNGKKTGVCWDFLPEFYTSQKKFFDKDKWYKSSHMKKGDVHNNYKKVCNGIDSLLAEYGYIRNKKGFYTVQNQKPNPNFDPNNKIEKYQLVSEKHLKEDTTLVFFCHLGVMFTIIGHLTGISPVQLWQGFYVAPTSVTVLNTEERLPEQAYFRVERLGDTNHLTNGCEPISSSGYFTDILSEI
;
A
#
# COMPACT_ATOMS: atom_id res chain seq x y z
N MET A 1 -11.82 4.37 7.95
CA MET A 1 -11.21 3.14 7.38
C MET A 1 -9.70 3.21 7.47
N ARG A 2 -9.05 2.10 7.73
CA ARG A 2 -7.57 1.97 7.75
C ARG A 2 -7.11 0.93 6.75
N LEU A 3 -6.10 1.28 5.96
CA LEU A 3 -5.41 0.37 5.05
C LEU A 3 -3.98 0.16 5.58
N ILE A 4 -3.60 -1.07 5.81
CA ILE A 4 -2.26 -1.44 6.30
C ILE A 4 -1.59 -2.29 5.24
N PHE A 5 -0.52 -1.77 4.65
CA PHE A 5 0.28 -2.49 3.66
C PHE A 5 1.53 -3.05 4.33
N ILE A 6 1.79 -4.33 4.10
CA ILE A 6 2.95 -5.07 4.59
C ILE A 6 3.71 -5.58 3.37
N ARG A 7 4.97 -5.18 3.23
CA ARG A 7 5.86 -5.77 2.24
C ARG A 7 6.23 -7.19 2.70
N HIS A 8 6.29 -8.15 1.77
CA HIS A 8 6.76 -9.50 2.06
C HIS A 8 8.10 -9.51 2.82
N GLY A 9 8.39 -10.57 3.57
CA GLY A 9 9.66 -10.78 4.27
C GLY A 9 10.86 -10.86 3.33
N ASP A 10 12.07 -10.89 3.89
CA ASP A 10 13.31 -10.99 3.11
C ASP A 10 13.21 -12.12 2.07
N PRO A 11 13.34 -11.81 0.74
CA PRO A 11 12.87 -12.71 -0.29
C PRO A 11 13.91 -13.70 -0.77
N ASP A 12 13.50 -14.95 -0.93
CA ASP A 12 14.12 -15.94 -1.82
C ASP A 12 13.42 -15.86 -3.20
N TYR A 13 13.95 -15.05 -4.09
CA TYR A 13 13.37 -14.87 -5.43
C TYR A 13 13.44 -16.14 -6.30
N LYS A 14 14.35 -17.08 -6.00
CA LYS A 14 14.50 -18.31 -6.77
C LYS A 14 13.33 -19.26 -6.54
N ASN A 15 12.89 -19.36 -5.30
CA ASN A 15 11.81 -20.24 -4.87
C ASN A 15 10.47 -19.51 -4.70
N ASP A 16 10.43 -18.18 -4.91
CA ASP A 16 9.30 -17.30 -4.62
C ASP A 16 8.80 -17.46 -3.17
N ASP A 17 9.72 -17.52 -2.23
CA ASP A 17 9.49 -17.72 -0.80
C ASP A 17 10.26 -16.65 0.02
N VAL A 18 10.28 -16.79 1.32
CA VAL A 18 11.12 -16.00 2.23
C VAL A 18 12.36 -16.77 2.65
N THR A 19 13.48 -16.06 2.85
CA THR A 19 14.73 -16.65 3.36
C THR A 19 14.61 -17.04 4.83
N GLU A 20 15.63 -17.69 5.40
CA GLU A 20 15.69 -17.94 6.85
C GLU A 20 15.66 -16.64 7.68
N LYS A 21 16.29 -15.55 7.17
CA LYS A 21 16.12 -14.21 7.73
C LYS A 21 14.67 -13.76 7.66
N GLY A 22 14.06 -13.88 6.48
CA GLY A 22 12.66 -13.52 6.26
C GLY A 22 11.69 -14.28 7.18
N LYS A 23 11.97 -15.53 7.54
CA LYS A 23 11.16 -16.29 8.50
C LYS A 23 11.19 -15.67 9.90
N ARG A 24 12.38 -15.24 10.38
CA ARG A 24 12.50 -14.55 11.67
C ARG A 24 11.78 -13.19 11.65
N GLU A 25 11.94 -12.43 10.57
CA GLU A 25 11.21 -11.17 10.37
C GLU A 25 9.69 -11.37 10.41
N VAL A 26 9.21 -12.43 9.75
CA VAL A 26 7.77 -12.79 9.70
C VAL A 26 7.24 -13.21 11.06
N GLU A 27 8.01 -13.90 11.87
CA GLU A 27 7.62 -14.27 13.25
C GLU A 27 7.39 -13.01 14.11
N LEU A 28 8.32 -12.06 14.07
CA LEU A 28 8.20 -10.78 14.79
C LEU A 28 7.02 -9.94 14.27
N LEU A 29 6.84 -9.90 12.95
CA LEU A 29 5.70 -9.26 12.32
C LEU A 29 4.38 -9.88 12.78
N THR A 30 4.29 -11.21 12.79
CA THR A 30 3.09 -11.95 13.20
C THR A 30 2.68 -11.59 14.62
N ASN A 31 3.64 -11.53 15.56
CA ASN A 31 3.41 -11.11 16.94
C ASN A 31 2.87 -9.69 17.07
N ARG A 32 3.13 -8.84 16.08
CA ARG A 32 2.61 -7.47 16.00
C ARG A 32 1.22 -7.44 15.39
N VAL A 33 1.03 -8.08 14.24
CA VAL A 33 -0.18 -8.01 13.41
C VAL A 33 -1.37 -8.67 14.10
N THR A 34 -1.15 -9.77 14.81
CA THR A 34 -2.21 -10.51 15.54
C THR A 34 -2.84 -9.75 16.70
N LYS A 35 -2.25 -8.60 17.08
CA LYS A 35 -2.80 -7.70 18.12
C LYS A 35 -3.76 -6.65 17.55
N TRP A 36 -3.90 -6.57 16.22
CA TRP A 36 -4.76 -5.57 15.58
C TRP A 36 -6.17 -6.12 15.39
N ASP A 37 -7.13 -5.22 15.45
CA ASP A 37 -8.50 -5.52 15.03
C ASP A 37 -8.59 -5.42 13.51
N ILE A 38 -8.59 -6.58 12.84
CA ILE A 38 -8.51 -6.73 11.40
C ILE A 38 -9.85 -7.17 10.86
N THR A 39 -10.37 -6.44 9.87
CA THR A 39 -11.61 -6.81 9.18
C THR A 39 -11.35 -7.86 8.10
N LYS A 40 -10.29 -7.68 7.29
CA LYS A 40 -9.96 -8.57 6.16
C LYS A 40 -8.47 -8.55 5.88
N ILE A 41 -7.93 -9.70 5.50
CA ILE A 41 -6.57 -9.85 4.97
C ILE A 41 -6.64 -10.03 3.45
N CYS A 42 -5.91 -9.19 2.73
CA CYS A 42 -5.78 -9.17 1.28
C CYS A 42 -4.37 -9.60 0.90
N CYS A 43 -4.21 -10.70 0.17
CA CYS A 43 -2.89 -11.24 -0.17
C CYS A 43 -2.57 -11.12 -1.65
N SER A 44 -1.30 -10.86 -1.95
CA SER A 44 -0.73 -11.10 -3.29
C SER A 44 -0.72 -12.61 -3.60
N PRO A 45 -0.86 -13.02 -4.87
CA PRO A 45 -0.74 -14.43 -5.25
C PRO A 45 0.70 -14.96 -5.22
N LEU A 46 1.72 -14.10 -5.08
CA LEU A 46 3.12 -14.51 -5.10
C LEU A 46 3.53 -15.20 -3.80
N GLY A 47 4.33 -16.27 -3.91
CA GLY A 47 4.68 -17.19 -2.83
C GLY A 47 5.28 -16.49 -1.62
N ARG A 48 6.24 -15.57 -1.80
CA ARG A 48 6.86 -14.80 -0.70
C ARG A 48 5.87 -13.94 0.09
N ALA A 49 4.82 -13.41 -0.54
CA ALA A 49 3.78 -12.67 0.16
C ALA A 49 2.83 -13.61 0.91
N GLN A 50 2.49 -14.76 0.30
CA GLN A 50 1.72 -15.82 0.94
C GLN A 50 2.45 -16.39 2.16
N ALA A 51 3.77 -16.66 2.04
CA ALA A 51 4.60 -17.13 3.14
C ALA A 51 4.65 -16.13 4.29
N THR A 52 4.69 -14.83 3.98
CA THR A 52 4.66 -13.75 4.97
C THR A 52 3.31 -13.69 5.70
N ALA A 53 2.19 -13.86 5.01
CA ALA A 53 0.86 -13.80 5.60
C ALA A 53 0.48 -15.05 6.42
N LYS A 54 0.99 -16.21 6.02
CA LYS A 54 0.58 -17.53 6.51
C LYS A 54 0.57 -17.66 8.04
N PRO A 55 1.62 -17.30 8.80
CA PRO A 55 1.59 -17.44 10.26
C PRO A 55 0.51 -16.57 10.92
N THR A 56 0.32 -15.33 10.43
CA THR A 56 -0.76 -14.45 10.90
C THR A 56 -2.14 -15.07 10.67
N ILE A 57 -2.39 -15.60 9.47
CA ILE A 57 -3.65 -16.25 9.10
C ILE A 57 -3.91 -17.48 9.97
N GLN A 58 -2.88 -18.27 10.27
CA GLN A 58 -3.00 -19.46 11.13
C GLN A 58 -3.42 -19.14 12.56
N ILE A 59 -2.98 -17.99 13.10
CA ILE A 59 -3.35 -17.54 14.44
C ILE A 59 -4.76 -16.93 14.43
N LEU A 60 -5.09 -16.12 13.44
CA LEU A 60 -6.38 -15.43 13.30
C LEU A 60 -7.41 -16.32 12.58
N LYS A 61 -7.77 -17.46 13.16
CA LYS A 61 -8.56 -18.55 12.54
C LYS A 61 -9.88 -18.14 11.87
N ASN A 62 -10.50 -17.05 12.29
CA ASN A 62 -11.82 -16.61 11.81
C ASN A 62 -11.75 -15.37 10.92
N ILE A 63 -10.55 -14.93 10.52
CA ILE A 63 -10.38 -13.74 9.67
C ILE A 63 -10.73 -14.06 8.21
N GLN A 64 -11.41 -13.13 7.56
CA GLN A 64 -11.63 -13.22 6.12
C GLN A 64 -10.30 -13.01 5.39
N VAL A 65 -9.91 -13.94 4.53
CA VAL A 65 -8.69 -13.87 3.71
C VAL A 65 -9.04 -14.00 2.24
N GLU A 66 -8.50 -13.13 1.41
CA GLU A 66 -8.70 -13.20 -0.03
C GLU A 66 -7.40 -12.89 -0.79
N THR A 67 -7.17 -13.64 -1.87
CA THR A 67 -6.01 -13.45 -2.74
C THR A 67 -6.43 -12.70 -3.99
N TYR A 68 -5.75 -11.57 -4.23
CA TYR A 68 -6.06 -10.68 -5.35
C TYR A 68 -4.94 -10.69 -6.40
N PRO A 69 -5.21 -11.10 -7.66
CA PRO A 69 -4.20 -11.11 -8.73
C PRO A 69 -3.55 -9.74 -9.00
N TRP A 70 -4.28 -8.65 -8.76
CA TRP A 70 -3.77 -7.28 -8.94
C TRP A 70 -2.81 -6.82 -7.82
N LEU A 71 -2.67 -7.57 -6.71
CA LEU A 71 -1.69 -7.33 -5.66
C LEU A 71 -0.31 -7.94 -5.92
N GLN A 72 -0.12 -8.66 -7.04
CA GLN A 72 1.22 -9.11 -7.41
C GLN A 72 2.17 -7.93 -7.60
N GLU A 73 3.49 -8.20 -7.58
CA GLU A 73 4.47 -7.14 -7.80
C GLU A 73 4.28 -6.43 -9.14
N PHE A 74 4.53 -5.12 -9.16
CA PHE A 74 4.32 -4.27 -10.33
C PHE A 74 5.49 -4.38 -11.29
N TYR A 75 5.35 -5.24 -12.30
CA TYR A 75 6.41 -5.55 -13.24
C TYR A 75 6.32 -4.76 -14.55
N TYR A 76 7.47 -4.63 -15.19
CA TYR A 76 7.64 -4.16 -16.54
C TYR A 76 7.58 -5.35 -17.50
N TYR A 77 6.77 -5.26 -18.57
CA TYR A 77 6.60 -6.34 -19.54
C TYR A 77 7.01 -5.87 -20.93
N GLN A 78 7.78 -6.72 -21.67
CA GLN A 78 8.05 -6.51 -23.08
C GLN A 78 7.62 -7.75 -23.87
N ASN A 79 6.86 -7.55 -24.96
CA ASN A 79 6.33 -8.65 -25.76
C ASN A 79 5.62 -9.74 -24.91
N GLY A 80 4.87 -9.31 -23.89
CA GLY A 80 4.16 -10.20 -22.98
C GLY A 80 5.04 -10.95 -21.96
N LYS A 81 6.37 -10.73 -21.99
CA LYS A 81 7.31 -11.34 -21.03
C LYS A 81 7.69 -10.32 -19.96
N LYS A 82 7.74 -10.78 -18.71
CA LYS A 82 8.28 -10.03 -17.59
C LYS A 82 9.78 -9.79 -17.80
N THR A 83 10.20 -8.52 -17.81
CA THR A 83 11.59 -8.12 -18.07
C THR A 83 12.25 -7.35 -16.93
N GLY A 84 11.53 -7.02 -15.88
CA GLY A 84 12.09 -6.31 -14.74
C GLY A 84 11.06 -5.51 -13.96
N VAL A 85 11.53 -4.51 -13.24
CA VAL A 85 10.73 -3.57 -12.46
C VAL A 85 10.61 -2.22 -13.20
N CYS A 86 9.67 -1.38 -12.76
CA CYS A 86 9.41 -0.07 -13.37
C CYS A 86 10.10 1.08 -12.65
N TRP A 87 11.09 0.79 -11.82
CA TRP A 87 11.84 1.73 -10.99
C TRP A 87 13.34 1.41 -11.01
N ASP A 88 14.11 2.00 -10.11
CA ASP A 88 15.58 1.90 -10.02
C ASP A 88 16.27 2.58 -11.21
N PHE A 89 15.75 3.74 -11.60
CA PHE A 89 16.36 4.53 -12.65
C PHE A 89 17.62 5.25 -12.18
N LEU A 90 18.60 5.37 -13.08
CA LEU A 90 19.73 6.26 -12.84
C LEU A 90 19.24 7.71 -12.72
N PRO A 91 19.86 8.53 -11.85
CA PRO A 91 19.38 9.88 -11.54
C PRO A 91 19.19 10.79 -12.77
N GLU A 92 20.14 10.81 -13.69
CA GLU A 92 20.06 11.61 -14.92
C GLU A 92 18.86 11.22 -15.79
N PHE A 93 18.64 9.91 -15.98
CA PHE A 93 17.49 9.42 -16.73
C PHE A 93 16.18 9.80 -16.04
N TYR A 94 16.06 9.55 -14.75
CA TYR A 94 14.86 9.84 -13.98
C TYR A 94 14.49 11.33 -14.06
N THR A 95 15.44 12.21 -13.76
CA THR A 95 15.21 13.66 -13.71
C THR A 95 14.93 14.27 -15.08
N SER A 96 15.42 13.67 -16.16
CA SER A 96 15.14 14.10 -17.53
C SER A 96 13.69 13.81 -17.99
N GLN A 97 12.99 12.89 -17.32
CA GLN A 97 11.66 12.42 -17.72
C GLN A 97 10.53 13.28 -17.14
N LYS A 98 10.25 14.47 -17.68
CA LYS A 98 9.21 15.38 -17.17
C LYS A 98 7.85 14.72 -16.87
N LYS A 99 7.45 13.70 -17.65
CA LYS A 99 6.19 12.98 -17.44
C LYS A 99 6.18 12.15 -16.16
N PHE A 100 7.32 11.72 -15.64
CA PHE A 100 7.39 10.93 -14.41
C PHE A 100 6.85 11.69 -13.19
N PHE A 101 6.90 13.01 -13.24
CA PHE A 101 6.41 13.88 -12.16
C PHE A 101 4.92 14.25 -12.27
N ASP A 102 4.24 13.79 -13.31
CA ASP A 102 2.82 14.08 -13.55
C ASP A 102 1.98 12.83 -13.25
N LYS A 103 1.10 12.92 -12.25
CA LYS A 103 0.27 11.80 -11.79
C LYS A 103 -0.65 11.20 -12.87
N ASP A 104 -0.97 11.96 -13.92
CA ASP A 104 -1.89 11.55 -15.00
C ASP A 104 -1.17 11.22 -16.31
N LYS A 105 0.17 11.43 -16.36
CA LYS A 105 0.95 11.27 -17.60
C LYS A 105 2.18 10.37 -17.47
N TRP A 106 2.59 9.98 -16.27
CA TRP A 106 3.80 9.19 -16.06
C TRP A 106 3.82 7.90 -16.89
N TYR A 107 2.72 7.16 -16.92
CA TYR A 107 2.58 5.93 -17.71
C TYR A 107 2.50 6.18 -19.23
N LYS A 108 2.35 7.43 -19.66
CA LYS A 108 2.36 7.87 -21.07
C LYS A 108 3.75 8.24 -21.57
N SER A 109 4.79 8.12 -20.74
CA SER A 109 6.18 8.31 -21.18
C SER A 109 6.58 7.24 -22.21
N SER A 110 7.56 7.55 -23.07
CA SER A 110 8.03 6.59 -24.08
C SER A 110 8.56 5.30 -23.44
N HIS A 111 9.22 5.43 -22.29
CA HIS A 111 9.75 4.29 -21.54
C HIS A 111 8.62 3.41 -21.01
N MET A 112 7.65 3.99 -20.28
CA MET A 112 6.56 3.23 -19.66
C MET A 112 5.62 2.56 -20.68
N LYS A 113 5.43 3.18 -21.84
CA LYS A 113 4.62 2.57 -22.93
C LYS A 113 5.18 1.25 -23.45
N LYS A 114 6.51 1.08 -23.45
CA LYS A 114 7.14 -0.17 -23.90
C LYS A 114 6.90 -1.35 -22.95
N GLY A 115 6.53 -1.08 -21.70
CA GLY A 115 6.41 -2.07 -20.64
C GLY A 115 4.99 -2.47 -20.27
N ASP A 116 3.99 -2.16 -21.07
CA ASP A 116 2.56 -2.40 -20.76
C ASP A 116 2.11 -1.80 -19.42
N VAL A 117 2.85 -0.78 -18.95
CA VAL A 117 2.68 -0.18 -17.63
C VAL A 117 1.30 0.41 -17.43
N HIS A 118 0.72 0.99 -18.50
CA HIS A 118 -0.63 1.59 -18.43
C HIS A 118 -1.71 0.55 -18.09
N ASN A 119 -1.68 -0.62 -18.74
CA ASN A 119 -2.67 -1.65 -18.46
C ASN A 119 -2.50 -2.25 -17.07
N ASN A 120 -1.26 -2.47 -16.63
CA ASN A 120 -0.97 -2.93 -15.28
C ASN A 120 -1.43 -1.90 -14.24
N TYR A 121 -1.16 -0.62 -14.45
CA TYR A 121 -1.62 0.47 -13.59
C TYR A 121 -3.15 0.48 -13.46
N LYS A 122 -3.87 0.37 -14.59
CA LYS A 122 -5.34 0.29 -14.56
C LYS A 122 -5.85 -0.91 -13.76
N LYS A 123 -5.22 -2.10 -13.91
CA LYS A 123 -5.61 -3.29 -13.15
C LYS A 123 -5.48 -3.06 -11.65
N VAL A 124 -4.39 -2.47 -11.22
CA VAL A 124 -4.16 -2.16 -9.79
C VAL A 124 -5.16 -1.11 -9.30
N CYS A 125 -5.33 0.00 -10.02
CA CYS A 125 -6.27 1.05 -9.65
C CYS A 125 -7.71 0.54 -9.56
N ASN A 126 -8.17 -0.19 -10.59
CA ASN A 126 -9.51 -0.76 -10.60
C ASN A 126 -9.69 -1.79 -9.47
N GLY A 127 -8.65 -2.58 -9.18
CA GLY A 127 -8.68 -3.57 -8.11
C GLY A 127 -8.87 -2.93 -6.74
N ILE A 128 -8.09 -1.92 -6.40
CA ILE A 128 -8.24 -1.22 -5.12
C ILE A 128 -9.56 -0.43 -5.06
N ASP A 129 -9.96 0.25 -6.14
CA ASP A 129 -11.22 1.00 -6.18
C ASP A 129 -12.43 0.07 -6.02
N SER A 130 -12.41 -1.13 -6.64
CA SER A 130 -13.48 -2.13 -6.49
C SER A 130 -13.55 -2.66 -5.06
N LEU A 131 -12.41 -2.96 -4.43
CA LEU A 131 -12.35 -3.40 -3.04
C LEU A 131 -12.88 -2.32 -2.09
N LEU A 132 -12.49 -1.07 -2.28
CA LEU A 132 -12.96 0.05 -1.46
C LEU A 132 -14.46 0.30 -1.63
N ALA A 133 -15.00 0.05 -2.82
CA ALA A 133 -16.43 0.15 -3.10
C ALA A 133 -17.27 -0.86 -2.28
N GLU A 134 -16.75 -2.05 -1.96
CA GLU A 134 -17.40 -3.02 -1.06
C GLU A 134 -17.66 -2.42 0.34
N TYR A 135 -16.86 -1.43 0.74
CA TYR A 135 -16.95 -0.71 2.01
C TYR A 135 -17.58 0.68 1.87
N GLY A 136 -18.19 0.99 0.73
CA GLY A 136 -18.92 2.23 0.49
C GLY A 136 -18.07 3.42 0.01
N TYR A 137 -16.78 3.21 -0.30
CA TYR A 137 -15.89 4.25 -0.82
C TYR A 137 -15.85 4.21 -2.34
N ILE A 138 -16.56 5.11 -3.00
CA ILE A 138 -16.65 5.17 -4.47
C ILE A 138 -15.78 6.29 -5.00
N ARG A 139 -14.77 5.95 -5.82
CA ARG A 139 -13.88 6.95 -6.42
C ARG A 139 -14.61 7.81 -7.42
N ASN A 140 -14.45 9.12 -7.31
CA ASN A 140 -15.02 10.07 -8.26
C ASN A 140 -13.95 10.58 -9.27
N LYS A 141 -14.44 11.30 -10.30
CA LYS A 141 -13.58 11.83 -11.36
C LYS A 141 -12.56 12.87 -10.89
N LYS A 142 -12.77 13.49 -9.73
CA LYS A 142 -11.85 14.51 -9.17
C LYS A 142 -10.70 13.87 -8.35
N GLY A 143 -10.73 12.54 -8.12
CA GLY A 143 -9.67 11.81 -7.47
C GLY A 143 -9.80 11.66 -5.95
N PHE A 144 -10.94 12.02 -5.36
CA PHE A 144 -11.32 11.65 -4.00
C PHE A 144 -12.43 10.58 -4.00
N TYR A 145 -12.87 10.12 -2.84
CA TYR A 145 -13.92 9.10 -2.72
C TYR A 145 -15.20 9.72 -2.15
N THR A 146 -16.35 9.36 -2.74
CA THR A 146 -17.64 9.59 -2.09
C THR A 146 -17.93 8.44 -1.14
N VAL A 147 -18.40 8.75 0.07
CA VAL A 147 -18.73 7.75 1.09
C VAL A 147 -20.22 7.50 1.07
N GLN A 148 -20.62 6.26 0.75
CA GLN A 148 -22.01 5.85 0.79
C GLN A 148 -22.42 5.46 2.22
N ASN A 149 -23.68 5.74 2.59
CA ASN A 149 -24.24 5.38 3.89
C ASN A 149 -23.61 6.09 5.11
N GLN A 150 -22.84 7.13 4.90
CA GLN A 150 -22.42 7.98 6.00
C GLN A 150 -23.65 8.65 6.62
N LYS A 151 -23.93 8.41 7.89
CA LYS A 151 -25.00 9.12 8.59
C LYS A 151 -24.58 10.60 8.69
N PRO A 152 -25.40 11.55 8.21
CA PRO A 152 -25.10 12.96 8.36
C PRO A 152 -24.84 13.27 9.84
N ASN A 153 -23.79 14.04 10.14
CA ASN A 153 -23.67 14.60 11.48
C ASN A 153 -24.83 15.58 11.70
N PRO A 154 -25.76 15.32 12.65
CA PRO A 154 -26.92 16.19 12.84
C PRO A 154 -26.56 17.62 13.25
N ASN A 155 -25.32 17.84 13.72
CA ASN A 155 -24.81 19.16 14.14
C ASN A 155 -23.93 19.82 13.06
N PHE A 156 -23.89 19.28 11.84
CA PHE A 156 -23.08 19.84 10.77
C PHE A 156 -23.71 21.14 10.22
N ASP A 157 -23.08 22.27 10.46
CA ASP A 157 -23.40 23.54 9.79
C ASP A 157 -22.38 23.80 8.67
N PRO A 158 -22.79 23.69 7.38
CA PRO A 158 -21.90 23.96 6.25
C PRO A 158 -21.39 25.41 6.19
N ASN A 159 -22.03 26.34 6.91
CA ASN A 159 -21.67 27.74 6.95
C ASN A 159 -20.70 28.08 8.10
N ASN A 160 -20.56 27.19 9.09
CA ASN A 160 -19.63 27.37 10.19
C ASN A 160 -18.21 26.93 9.79
N LYS A 161 -17.35 27.90 9.49
CA LYS A 161 -15.96 27.65 9.08
C LYS A 161 -15.13 26.91 10.13
N ILE A 162 -15.40 27.12 11.41
CA ILE A 162 -14.66 26.49 12.52
C ILE A 162 -15.05 25.02 12.63
N GLU A 163 -16.33 24.69 12.61
CA GLU A 163 -16.82 23.31 12.63
C GLU A 163 -16.37 22.53 11.40
N LYS A 164 -16.22 23.19 10.26
CA LYS A 164 -15.72 22.60 9.02
C LYS A 164 -14.33 21.95 9.17
N TYR A 165 -13.53 22.39 10.12
CA TYR A 165 -12.21 21.83 10.43
C TYR A 165 -12.20 20.92 11.66
N GLN A 166 -13.22 20.99 12.52
CA GLN A 166 -13.33 20.22 13.76
C GLN A 166 -14.18 18.94 13.61
N LEU A 167 -14.78 18.71 12.46
CA LEU A 167 -15.76 17.64 12.22
C LEU A 167 -15.20 16.25 12.12
N VAL A 168 -14.05 16.02 12.62
CA VAL A 168 -13.60 14.66 12.80
C VAL A 168 -13.87 14.24 14.23
N SER A 169 -15.14 13.75 14.51
CA SER A 169 -15.12 12.57 14.96
C SER A 169 -14.85 11.91 16.30
N GLU A 170 -15.62 12.12 17.24
CA GLU A 170 -15.73 11.18 18.36
C GLU A 170 -16.40 9.85 17.97
N LYS A 171 -16.94 9.76 16.75
CA LYS A 171 -17.78 8.66 16.29
C LYS A 171 -17.08 7.61 15.41
N HIS A 172 -15.96 7.95 14.80
CA HIS A 172 -15.24 7.03 13.90
C HIS A 172 -14.32 6.02 14.61
N LEU A 173 -14.13 6.14 15.91
CA LEU A 173 -13.22 5.28 16.67
C LEU A 173 -13.79 3.87 17.00
N LYS A 174 -15.06 3.60 16.72
CA LYS A 174 -15.71 2.34 17.17
C LYS A 174 -16.05 1.30 16.10
N GLU A 175 -15.94 1.64 14.80
CA GLU A 175 -16.24 0.68 13.71
C GLU A 175 -15.25 0.85 12.54
N ASP A 176 -13.98 1.01 12.84
CA ASP A 176 -12.98 1.24 11.81
C ASP A 176 -12.63 -0.05 11.07
N THR A 177 -13.17 -0.18 9.87
CA THR A 177 -12.72 -1.20 8.92
C THR A 177 -11.21 -1.12 8.74
N THR A 178 -10.51 -2.20 9.08
CA THR A 178 -9.06 -2.33 8.88
C THR A 178 -8.79 -3.42 7.84
N LEU A 179 -8.26 -3.05 6.69
CA LEU A 179 -7.81 -3.97 5.65
C LEU A 179 -6.29 -4.10 5.70
N VAL A 180 -5.79 -5.33 5.82
CA VAL A 180 -4.37 -5.63 5.84
C VAL A 180 -3.95 -6.28 4.53
N PHE A 181 -2.96 -5.72 3.86
CA PHE A 181 -2.46 -6.15 2.57
C PHE A 181 -1.06 -6.74 2.71
N PHE A 182 -0.89 -8.03 2.40
CA PHE A 182 0.42 -8.64 2.25
C PHE A 182 0.81 -8.61 0.76
N CYS A 183 1.78 -7.75 0.42
CA CYS A 183 2.10 -7.46 -0.97
C CYS A 183 3.58 -7.11 -1.18
N HIS A 184 3.88 -6.21 -2.11
CA HIS A 184 5.23 -5.89 -2.57
C HIS A 184 5.42 -4.37 -2.65
N LEU A 185 6.68 -3.92 -2.73
CA LEU A 185 7.04 -2.50 -2.76
C LEU A 185 6.39 -1.76 -3.94
N GLY A 186 6.54 -2.29 -5.15
CA GLY A 186 6.08 -1.58 -6.35
C GLY A 186 4.57 -1.44 -6.42
N VAL A 187 3.81 -2.52 -6.16
CA VAL A 187 2.34 -2.46 -6.17
C VAL A 187 1.80 -1.60 -5.03
N MET A 188 2.42 -1.64 -3.84
CA MET A 188 2.04 -0.79 -2.73
C MET A 188 2.18 0.70 -3.08
N PHE A 189 3.32 1.12 -3.62
CA PHE A 189 3.50 2.50 -4.05
C PHE A 189 2.63 2.89 -5.24
N THR A 190 2.26 1.94 -6.10
CA THR A 190 1.25 2.16 -7.15
C THR A 190 -0.10 2.51 -6.54
N ILE A 191 -0.54 1.76 -5.53
CA ILE A 191 -1.79 2.00 -4.81
C ILE A 191 -1.73 3.33 -4.05
N ILE A 192 -0.67 3.57 -3.29
CA ILE A 192 -0.47 4.83 -2.55
C ILE A 192 -0.53 6.02 -3.50
N GLY A 193 0.16 5.95 -4.63
CA GLY A 193 0.13 7.00 -5.64
C GLY A 193 -1.28 7.27 -6.17
N HIS A 194 -2.06 6.22 -6.44
CA HIS A 194 -3.45 6.32 -6.88
C HIS A 194 -4.34 6.97 -5.81
N LEU A 195 -4.19 6.57 -4.55
CA LEU A 195 -5.00 7.07 -3.44
C LEU A 195 -4.67 8.52 -3.05
N THR A 196 -3.39 8.92 -3.13
CA THR A 196 -2.90 10.23 -2.68
C THR A 196 -2.67 11.23 -3.79
N GLY A 197 -2.81 10.83 -5.07
CA GLY A 197 -2.58 11.71 -6.22
C GLY A 197 -1.11 12.03 -6.48
N ILE A 198 -0.18 11.18 -6.03
CA ILE A 198 1.26 11.29 -6.30
C ILE A 198 1.61 10.33 -7.44
N SER A 199 2.49 10.74 -8.37
CA SER A 199 2.96 9.81 -9.40
C SER A 199 3.67 8.62 -8.76
N PRO A 200 3.29 7.37 -9.06
CA PRO A 200 3.97 6.18 -8.54
C PRO A 200 5.48 6.17 -8.78
N VAL A 201 5.95 6.75 -9.88
CA VAL A 201 7.39 6.83 -10.19
C VAL A 201 8.15 7.65 -9.14
N GLN A 202 7.53 8.72 -8.62
CA GLN A 202 8.13 9.53 -7.55
C GLN A 202 8.22 8.75 -6.24
N LEU A 203 7.23 7.91 -5.95
CA LEU A 203 7.23 7.05 -4.76
C LEU A 203 8.26 5.93 -4.90
N TRP A 204 8.31 5.25 -6.05
CA TRP A 204 9.27 4.18 -6.31
C TRP A 204 10.73 4.65 -6.23
N GLN A 205 11.00 5.85 -6.77
CA GLN A 205 12.37 6.38 -6.84
C GLN A 205 12.80 7.09 -5.56
N GLY A 206 11.86 7.67 -4.83
CA GLY A 206 12.17 8.54 -3.69
C GLY A 206 12.01 7.88 -2.33
N PHE A 207 11.37 6.69 -2.25
CA PHE A 207 11.07 6.04 -0.98
C PHE A 207 11.45 4.56 -0.99
N TYR A 208 12.02 4.12 0.10
CA TYR A 208 12.27 2.72 0.37
C TYR A 208 11.44 2.25 1.56
N VAL A 209 10.97 1.03 1.50
CA VAL A 209 10.31 0.32 2.60
C VAL A 209 10.90 -1.07 2.71
N ALA A 210 11.42 -1.42 3.88
CA ALA A 210 12.10 -2.69 4.10
C ALA A 210 11.13 -3.90 4.03
N PRO A 211 11.61 -5.13 3.78
CA PRO A 211 10.86 -6.35 4.02
C PRO A 211 10.17 -6.36 5.38
N THR A 212 8.98 -6.90 5.47
CA THR A 212 8.06 -6.91 6.61
C THR A 212 7.63 -5.54 7.15
N SER A 213 8.12 -4.44 6.59
CA SER A 213 7.70 -3.11 7.04
C SER A 213 6.22 -2.86 6.87
N VAL A 214 5.69 -2.01 7.74
CA VAL A 214 4.27 -1.66 7.84
C VAL A 214 4.06 -0.23 7.38
N THR A 215 3.17 -0.05 6.41
CA THR A 215 2.73 1.26 5.92
C THR A 215 1.24 1.42 6.17
N VAL A 216 0.83 2.52 6.79
CA VAL A 216 -0.55 2.76 7.21
C VAL A 216 -1.12 3.98 6.51
N LEU A 217 -2.30 3.82 5.91
CA LEU A 217 -3.11 4.90 5.40
C LEU A 217 -4.46 4.92 6.13
N ASN A 218 -4.93 6.11 6.43
CA ASN A 218 -6.28 6.32 6.97
C ASN A 218 -7.12 7.17 6.02
N THR A 219 -8.43 6.96 6.04
CA THR A 219 -9.37 7.91 5.42
C THR A 219 -9.52 9.14 6.30
N GLU A 220 -9.51 10.31 5.67
CA GLU A 220 -9.99 11.57 6.25
C GLU A 220 -11.35 11.92 5.66
N GLU A 221 -12.34 12.04 6.51
CA GLU A 221 -13.74 12.28 6.17
C GLU A 221 -14.22 13.58 6.85
N ARG A 222 -13.59 14.70 6.46
CA ARG A 222 -13.85 16.02 7.09
C ARG A 222 -15.19 16.63 6.70
N LEU A 223 -15.75 16.22 5.58
CA LEU A 223 -17.03 16.68 5.07
C LEU A 223 -17.93 15.47 4.78
N PRO A 224 -19.26 15.62 4.91
CA PRO A 224 -20.18 14.57 4.51
C PRO A 224 -19.90 14.09 3.07
N GLU A 225 -19.99 12.80 2.87
CA GLU A 225 -19.84 12.15 1.57
C GLU A 225 -18.47 12.34 0.89
N GLN A 226 -17.44 12.82 1.59
CA GLN A 226 -16.12 13.02 1.02
C GLN A 226 -15.04 12.38 1.88
N ALA A 227 -14.26 11.50 1.27
CA ALA A 227 -13.09 10.88 1.89
C ALA A 227 -11.85 11.04 1.01
N TYR A 228 -10.73 11.19 1.67
CA TYR A 228 -9.40 11.20 1.07
C TYR A 228 -8.46 10.33 1.90
N PHE A 229 -7.48 9.68 1.27
CA PHE A 229 -6.52 8.85 1.96
C PHE A 229 -5.25 9.63 2.30
N ARG A 230 -4.77 9.46 3.54
CA ARG A 230 -3.51 10.03 3.99
C ARG A 230 -2.60 8.96 4.57
N VAL A 231 -1.32 9.02 4.21
CA VAL A 231 -0.29 8.17 4.79
C VAL A 231 0.00 8.66 6.21
N GLU A 232 -0.23 7.81 7.20
CA GLU A 232 0.09 8.03 8.61
C GLU A 232 1.51 7.57 8.92
N ARG A 233 1.87 6.37 8.41
CA ARG A 233 3.18 5.74 8.60
C ARG A 233 3.68 5.15 7.31
N LEU A 234 4.96 5.25 7.06
CA LEU A 234 5.60 4.69 5.89
C LEU A 234 6.79 3.84 6.31
N GLY A 235 6.75 2.54 6.03
CA GLY A 235 7.89 1.64 6.20
C GLY A 235 8.30 1.36 7.65
N ASP A 236 7.36 1.38 8.60
CA ASP A 236 7.63 1.14 10.03
C ASP A 236 8.11 -0.30 10.29
N THR A 237 9.28 -0.43 10.89
CA THR A 237 9.96 -1.69 11.22
C THR A 237 10.13 -1.92 12.73
N ASN A 238 9.36 -1.26 13.58
CA ASN A 238 9.48 -1.34 15.04
C ASN A 238 9.46 -2.78 15.59
N HIS A 239 8.77 -3.71 14.94
CA HIS A 239 8.76 -5.12 15.35
C HIS A 239 10.14 -5.78 15.19
N LEU A 240 10.93 -5.39 14.16
CA LEU A 240 12.29 -5.88 13.96
C LEU A 240 13.23 -5.30 15.01
N THR A 241 13.19 -3.99 15.21
CA THR A 241 14.03 -3.31 16.23
C THR A 241 13.76 -3.87 17.63
N ASN A 242 12.48 -4.03 17.99
CA ASN A 242 12.09 -4.61 19.29
C ASN A 242 12.48 -6.08 19.44
N GLY A 243 12.59 -6.81 18.34
CA GLY A 243 13.04 -8.21 18.31
C GLY A 243 14.54 -8.39 18.10
N CYS A 244 15.31 -7.31 18.03
CA CYS A 244 16.75 -7.32 17.73
C CYS A 244 17.08 -8.05 16.40
N GLU A 245 16.18 -8.04 15.44
CA GLU A 245 16.42 -8.57 14.09
C GLU A 245 16.87 -7.43 13.16
N PRO A 246 18.05 -7.54 12.54
CA PRO A 246 18.54 -6.51 11.61
C PRO A 246 17.59 -6.30 10.43
N ILE A 247 17.34 -5.05 10.04
CA ILE A 247 16.49 -4.71 8.91
C ILE A 247 17.14 -5.21 7.61
N SER A 248 16.35 -5.87 6.76
CA SER A 248 16.81 -6.32 5.43
C SER A 248 16.95 -5.14 4.46
N SER A 249 18.08 -5.11 3.74
CA SER A 249 18.34 -4.15 2.65
C SER A 249 17.85 -4.61 1.28
N SER A 250 17.09 -5.70 1.20
CA SER A 250 16.63 -6.25 -0.07
C SER A 250 15.90 -5.21 -0.94
N GLY A 251 16.46 -4.91 -2.12
CA GLY A 251 15.96 -3.89 -3.04
C GLY A 251 16.35 -2.46 -2.67
N TYR A 252 17.41 -2.29 -1.88
CA TYR A 252 18.02 -0.99 -1.55
C TYR A 252 19.51 -1.01 -1.93
N PHE A 253 20.04 0.11 -2.41
CA PHE A 253 21.39 0.20 -2.98
C PHE A 253 22.38 0.91 -2.07
N THR A 254 22.06 1.09 -0.81
CA THR A 254 22.93 1.67 0.21
C THR A 254 22.70 0.99 1.55
N ASP A 255 23.59 1.24 2.51
CA ASP A 255 23.46 0.70 3.85
C ASP A 255 22.23 1.28 4.57
N ILE A 256 21.56 0.44 5.32
CA ILE A 256 20.43 0.85 6.18
C ILE A 256 21.02 1.34 7.50
N LEU A 257 20.54 2.48 7.97
CA LEU A 257 20.84 2.96 9.30
C LEU A 257 20.26 1.98 10.34
N SER A 258 21.14 1.30 11.07
CA SER A 258 20.79 0.19 11.97
C SER A 258 20.71 0.57 13.45
N GLU A 259 21.00 1.82 13.79
CA GLU A 259 21.20 2.26 15.17
C GLU A 259 20.06 3.12 15.74
N ILE A 260 18.87 2.93 15.29
CA ILE A 260 17.77 3.70 15.86
C ILE A 260 16.81 2.79 16.57
#